data_1456ff7c3c1ca195055e531ed1dc9f7a
#
_entry.id   1456ff7c3c1ca195055e531ed1dc9f7a
#
_cell.length_a   1.000
_cell.length_b   1.000
_cell.length_c   1.000
_cell.angle_alpha   90.00
_cell.angle_beta   90.00
_cell.angle_gamma   90.00
#
_symmetry.space_group_name_H-M   'P 1'
#
loop_
_entity.id
_entity.type
_entity.pdbx_description
1 polymer ?
#
loop_
_entity_poly.entity_id
_entity_poly.type
_entity_poly.pdbx_seq_one_letter_code
_entity_poly.pdbx_strand_id
1 'polypeptide(L)'
;MPRTVHVIGAGVAGLSAAVELQRRGRRIVLHDAHAHAGGRCRTWFDGTLNTTLDSGLHTVFAGQPATQRYLRAIGATDQLVGPALPEFPVVDVASQQRWTLRFGNGRWPSWLFDAASRAPGTTPLDYLALAPLAFARMGRSLAQTMRCDGMLWERWLRPYFLGVLNVEPRHASAELARAALCSTFSAGGAACRPLVARHGLGSAFVEPALRMLQHGGAQIRLNSRLDAFEFGAHGNAVDAVSVGGERIDLAPGDAVVLAVPPEVAQPLVPELTAPDTFSAVVTAYFAVEVPAGNPLQTSVVNGVVDAVRTGGGQLAATIRDAGRWLDTPRDTLARRIWEDVARVTGANPETIPAWQLVVEPRAGFAAVPSQEMKRPAVRTRWTNLVLAGDWIATGLPATIEGAIRSGQLAADVLQTQ
;
A
#
# COMPACT_ATOMS: atom_id res chain seq x y z
N MET A 1 -18.45 -12.07 30.15
CA MET A 1 -17.95 -10.75 29.73
C MET A 1 -17.47 -10.86 28.29
N PRO A 2 -17.57 -9.82 27.45
CA PRO A 2 -17.01 -9.89 26.10
C PRO A 2 -15.49 -10.11 26.21
N ARG A 3 -14.97 -11.06 25.41
CA ARG A 3 -13.55 -11.38 25.36
C ARG A 3 -12.77 -10.20 24.78
N THR A 4 -11.66 -9.83 25.41
CA THR A 4 -10.84 -8.68 24.99
C THR A 4 -9.84 -9.08 23.92
N VAL A 5 -9.66 -8.23 22.91
CA VAL A 5 -8.59 -8.37 21.94
C VAL A 5 -7.68 -7.15 22.00
N HIS A 6 -6.41 -7.41 22.32
CA HIS A 6 -5.35 -6.42 22.26
C HIS A 6 -4.81 -6.34 20.84
N VAL A 7 -5.01 -5.22 20.17
CA VAL A 7 -4.47 -4.97 18.82
C VAL A 7 -3.23 -4.10 18.97
N ILE A 8 -2.08 -4.62 18.59
CA ILE A 8 -0.79 -3.96 18.71
C ILE A 8 -0.36 -3.42 17.34
N GLY A 9 -0.38 -2.11 17.20
CA GLY A 9 -0.14 -1.37 15.97
C GLY A 9 -1.44 -0.78 15.39
N ALA A 10 -1.52 0.56 15.36
CA ALA A 10 -2.64 1.31 14.80
C ALA A 10 -2.42 1.72 13.34
N GLY A 11 -1.64 0.95 12.57
CA GLY A 11 -1.60 1.02 11.11
C GLY A 11 -2.89 0.46 10.49
N VAL A 12 -3.07 0.62 9.17
CA VAL A 12 -4.31 0.21 8.48
C VAL A 12 -4.64 -1.29 8.68
N ALA A 13 -3.64 -2.16 8.80
CA ALA A 13 -3.84 -3.57 9.10
C ALA A 13 -4.46 -3.80 10.49
N GLY A 14 -3.89 -3.16 11.53
CA GLY A 14 -4.41 -3.25 12.89
C GLY A 14 -5.78 -2.59 13.04
N LEU A 15 -5.98 -1.41 12.42
CA LEU A 15 -7.29 -0.74 12.38
C LEU A 15 -8.34 -1.62 11.71
N SER A 16 -7.99 -2.28 10.60
CA SER A 16 -8.90 -3.22 9.91
C SER A 16 -9.28 -4.42 10.79
N ALA A 17 -8.32 -4.99 11.50
CA ALA A 17 -8.60 -6.07 12.46
C ALA A 17 -9.49 -5.60 13.61
N ALA A 18 -9.17 -4.44 14.21
CA ALA A 18 -9.91 -3.86 15.32
C ALA A 18 -11.38 -3.57 14.94
N VAL A 19 -11.59 -2.91 13.78
CA VAL A 19 -12.93 -2.61 13.24
C VAL A 19 -13.74 -3.89 13.03
N GLU A 20 -13.15 -4.90 12.41
CA GLU A 20 -13.85 -6.15 12.11
C GLU A 20 -14.17 -6.93 13.40
N LEU A 21 -13.25 -7.00 14.35
CA LEU A 21 -13.45 -7.66 15.65
C LEU A 21 -14.49 -6.94 16.52
N GLN A 22 -14.46 -5.60 16.56
CA GLN A 22 -15.47 -4.83 17.30
C GLN A 22 -16.87 -5.05 16.73
N ARG A 23 -17.03 -5.06 15.40
CA ARG A 23 -18.30 -5.37 14.74
C ARG A 23 -18.83 -6.78 15.06
N ARG A 24 -17.93 -7.68 15.46
CA ARG A 24 -18.27 -9.05 15.91
C ARG A 24 -18.45 -9.15 17.43
N GLY A 25 -18.55 -8.02 18.14
CA GLY A 25 -18.85 -7.97 19.57
C GLY A 25 -17.62 -8.20 20.48
N ARG A 26 -16.38 -8.14 19.96
CA ARG A 26 -15.19 -8.19 20.81
C ARG A 26 -14.90 -6.83 21.45
N ARG A 27 -14.41 -6.82 22.67
CA ARG A 27 -13.86 -5.63 23.30
C ARG A 27 -12.46 -5.38 22.75
N ILE A 28 -12.18 -4.15 22.30
CA ILE A 28 -10.91 -3.79 21.68
C ILE A 28 -10.09 -2.89 22.59
N VAL A 29 -8.81 -3.22 22.74
CA VAL A 29 -7.78 -2.33 23.27
C VAL A 29 -6.71 -2.20 22.18
N LEU A 30 -6.65 -1.02 21.55
CA LEU A 30 -5.71 -0.71 20.47
C LEU A 30 -4.50 0.00 21.06
N HIS A 31 -3.30 -0.52 20.79
CA HIS A 31 -2.03 0.06 21.22
C HIS A 31 -1.20 0.50 20.01
N ASP A 32 -0.51 1.63 20.13
CA ASP A 32 0.53 2.05 19.18
C ASP A 32 1.70 2.70 19.92
N ALA A 33 2.91 2.40 19.47
CA ALA A 33 4.13 2.97 20.03
C ALA A 33 4.29 4.48 19.77
N HIS A 34 3.60 5.01 18.78
CA HIS A 34 3.66 6.41 18.35
C HIS A 34 2.51 7.23 18.92
N ALA A 35 2.70 8.56 18.93
CA ALA A 35 1.66 9.51 19.32
C ALA A 35 0.50 9.62 18.33
N HIS A 36 0.66 9.10 17.12
CA HIS A 36 -0.32 9.17 16.03
C HIS A 36 -0.53 7.81 15.41
N ALA A 37 -1.79 7.44 15.20
CA ALA A 37 -2.17 6.26 14.45
C ALA A 37 -1.96 6.45 12.93
N GLY A 38 -2.04 5.35 12.18
CA GLY A 38 -2.01 5.32 10.73
C GLY A 38 -0.78 4.63 10.13
N GLY A 39 0.33 4.55 10.88
CA GLY A 39 1.56 3.93 10.37
C GLY A 39 2.01 4.57 9.06
N ARG A 40 2.07 3.80 7.96
CA ARG A 40 2.40 4.27 6.61
C ARG A 40 1.22 4.92 5.84
N CYS A 41 0.07 5.12 6.49
CA CYS A 41 -1.07 5.90 5.98
C CYS A 41 -1.29 7.16 6.81
N ARG A 42 -0.22 7.77 7.33
CA ARG A 42 -0.27 9.03 8.10
C ARG A 42 -0.44 10.22 7.19
N THR A 43 -1.14 11.21 7.72
CA THR A 43 -1.22 12.57 7.16
C THR A 43 -0.82 13.55 8.27
N TRP A 44 -0.07 14.58 7.93
CA TRP A 44 0.30 15.66 8.88
C TRP A 44 0.37 17.00 8.17
N PHE A 45 0.23 18.08 8.94
CA PHE A 45 0.41 19.42 8.44
C PHE A 45 1.91 19.77 8.37
N ASP A 46 2.35 20.28 7.22
CA ASP A 46 3.70 20.78 6.99
C ASP A 46 3.68 22.31 6.94
N GLY A 47 4.40 22.95 7.88
CA GLY A 47 4.44 24.40 7.98
C GLY A 47 5.26 25.08 6.88
N THR A 48 6.18 24.36 6.22
CA THR A 48 7.01 24.90 5.13
C THR A 48 6.18 25.08 3.86
N LEU A 49 5.37 24.09 3.54
CA LEU A 49 4.48 24.14 2.37
C LEU A 49 3.08 24.67 2.70
N ASN A 50 2.79 24.95 3.97
CA ASN A 50 1.48 25.39 4.49
C ASN A 50 0.34 24.49 3.99
N THR A 51 0.57 23.17 4.00
CA THR A 51 -0.40 22.18 3.51
C THR A 51 -0.25 20.85 4.24
N THR A 52 -1.22 19.96 4.09
CA THR A 52 -1.15 18.61 4.62
C THR A 52 -0.37 17.69 3.67
N LEU A 53 0.55 16.89 4.21
CA LEU A 53 1.32 15.88 3.50
C LEU A 53 0.94 14.48 3.94
N ASP A 54 0.96 13.54 3.01
CA ASP A 54 0.86 12.12 3.28
C ASP A 54 2.24 11.46 3.37
N SER A 55 2.33 10.35 4.08
CA SER A 55 3.56 9.54 4.15
C SER A 55 3.98 8.95 2.79
N GLY A 56 3.13 9.02 1.78
CA GLY A 56 3.38 8.61 0.41
C GLY A 56 2.14 8.70 -0.48
N LEU A 57 2.32 8.62 -1.79
CA LEU A 57 1.23 8.64 -2.76
C LEU A 57 0.68 7.23 -2.96
N HIS A 58 -0.40 6.92 -2.26
CA HIS A 58 -1.11 5.66 -2.45
C HIS A 58 -2.27 5.79 -3.42
N THR A 59 -2.44 4.77 -4.24
CA THR A 59 -3.58 4.60 -5.14
C THR A 59 -4.21 3.25 -4.81
N VAL A 60 -5.51 3.23 -4.66
CA VAL A 60 -6.32 2.00 -4.55
C VAL A 60 -7.21 1.87 -5.78
N PHE A 61 -7.71 0.67 -6.04
CA PHE A 61 -8.59 0.43 -7.19
C PHE A 61 -10.02 0.20 -6.74
N ALA A 62 -10.99 0.67 -7.51
CA ALA A 62 -12.40 0.62 -7.16
C ALA A 62 -12.92 -0.82 -6.89
N GLY A 63 -12.31 -1.83 -7.53
CA GLY A 63 -12.67 -3.24 -7.37
C GLY A 63 -11.98 -3.98 -6.24
N GLN A 64 -11.16 -3.34 -5.42
CA GLN A 64 -10.42 -3.99 -4.32
C GLN A 64 -11.37 -4.32 -3.15
N PRO A 65 -11.70 -5.60 -2.92
CA PRO A 65 -12.83 -5.96 -2.06
C PRO A 65 -12.57 -5.70 -0.57
N ALA A 66 -11.34 -5.91 -0.08
CA ALA A 66 -11.03 -5.68 1.33
C ALA A 66 -11.07 -4.19 1.66
N THR A 67 -10.50 -3.34 0.80
CA THR A 67 -10.55 -1.88 0.92
C THR A 67 -11.98 -1.37 0.89
N GLN A 68 -12.80 -1.81 -0.06
CA GLN A 68 -14.19 -1.38 -0.16
C GLN A 68 -15.03 -1.82 1.04
N ARG A 69 -14.81 -3.03 1.55
CA ARG A 69 -15.47 -3.52 2.78
C ARG A 69 -15.08 -2.67 3.99
N TYR A 70 -13.81 -2.37 4.14
CA TYR A 70 -13.29 -1.54 5.22
C TYR A 70 -13.85 -0.12 5.20
N LEU A 71 -13.79 0.56 4.04
CA LEU A 71 -14.33 1.92 3.88
C LEU A 71 -15.82 2.00 4.19
N ARG A 72 -16.60 1.01 3.73
CA ARG A 72 -18.03 0.92 4.12
C ARG A 72 -18.23 0.74 5.61
N ALA A 73 -17.39 -0.09 6.25
CA ALA A 73 -17.48 -0.34 7.67
C ALA A 73 -17.23 0.91 8.53
N ILE A 74 -16.27 1.73 8.12
CA ILE A 74 -15.90 2.98 8.82
C ILE A 74 -16.65 4.22 8.32
N GLY A 75 -17.56 4.08 7.35
CA GLY A 75 -18.35 5.20 6.78
C GLY A 75 -17.52 6.20 5.97
N ALA A 76 -16.48 5.76 5.24
CA ALA A 76 -15.53 6.61 4.52
C ALA A 76 -15.50 6.37 2.99
N THR A 77 -16.57 5.86 2.41
CA THR A 77 -16.62 5.53 0.97
C THR A 77 -16.51 6.75 0.05
N ASP A 78 -16.90 7.93 0.53
CA ASP A 78 -16.85 9.21 -0.17
C ASP A 78 -15.48 9.91 -0.06
N GLN A 79 -14.58 9.38 0.76
CA GLN A 79 -13.25 9.95 0.98
C GLN A 79 -12.25 9.62 -0.13
N LEU A 80 -12.62 8.77 -1.07
CA LEU A 80 -11.83 8.44 -2.24
C LEU A 80 -12.40 9.08 -3.51
N VAL A 81 -11.51 9.63 -4.31
CA VAL A 81 -11.85 10.26 -5.60
C VAL A 81 -10.99 9.68 -6.72
N GLY A 82 -11.50 9.72 -7.93
CA GLY A 82 -10.79 9.27 -9.12
C GLY A 82 -11.53 9.63 -10.39
N PRO A 83 -10.95 9.33 -11.56
CA PRO A 83 -11.59 9.57 -12.84
C PRO A 83 -12.91 8.78 -12.97
N ALA A 84 -13.83 9.28 -13.77
CA ALA A 84 -15.11 8.59 -14.02
C ALA A 84 -14.91 7.26 -14.77
N LEU A 85 -13.90 7.19 -15.63
CA LEU A 85 -13.53 6.02 -16.43
C LEU A 85 -12.19 5.44 -15.96
N PRO A 86 -11.92 4.15 -16.22
CA PRO A 86 -10.64 3.51 -15.90
C PRO A 86 -9.55 3.95 -16.89
N GLU A 87 -9.06 5.15 -16.71
CA GLU A 87 -8.05 5.81 -17.54
C GLU A 87 -6.75 5.99 -16.76
N PHE A 88 -5.63 5.73 -17.46
CA PHE A 88 -4.28 5.83 -16.92
C PHE A 88 -3.42 6.68 -17.86
N PRO A 89 -3.34 7.99 -17.62
CA PRO A 89 -2.45 8.89 -18.36
C PRO A 89 -0.99 8.52 -18.12
N VAL A 90 -0.21 8.54 -19.21
CA VAL A 90 1.23 8.23 -19.19
C VAL A 90 1.97 9.30 -19.98
N VAL A 91 3.14 9.69 -19.49
CA VAL A 91 4.08 10.59 -20.16
C VAL A 91 5.45 9.93 -20.23
N ASP A 92 6.02 9.88 -21.40
CA ASP A 92 7.44 9.59 -21.62
C ASP A 92 8.21 10.91 -21.59
N VAL A 93 8.96 11.14 -20.51
CA VAL A 93 9.67 12.42 -20.34
C VAL A 93 10.92 12.55 -21.22
N ALA A 94 11.42 11.47 -21.79
CA ALA A 94 12.54 11.51 -22.74
C ALA A 94 12.07 11.92 -24.13
N SER A 95 10.97 11.34 -24.63
CA SER A 95 10.42 11.65 -25.97
C SER A 95 9.31 12.69 -25.96
N GLN A 96 8.82 13.11 -24.80
CA GLN A 96 7.65 13.97 -24.60
C GLN A 96 6.34 13.40 -25.15
N GLN A 97 6.30 12.11 -25.49
CA GLN A 97 5.11 11.43 -25.96
C GLN A 97 4.12 11.24 -24.81
N ARG A 98 2.85 11.50 -25.08
CA ARG A 98 1.73 11.34 -24.14
C ARG A 98 0.71 10.36 -24.69
N TRP A 99 0.19 9.49 -23.83
CA TRP A 99 -0.93 8.59 -24.16
C TRP A 99 -1.76 8.29 -22.93
N THR A 100 -2.92 7.73 -23.13
CA THR A 100 -3.79 7.28 -22.05
C THR A 100 -4.22 5.84 -22.32
N LEU A 101 -3.96 4.95 -21.37
CA LEU A 101 -4.50 3.61 -21.40
C LEU A 101 -5.95 3.66 -20.92
N ARG A 102 -6.89 3.08 -21.68
CA ARG A 102 -8.32 3.08 -21.39
C ARG A 102 -8.84 1.66 -21.37
N PHE A 103 -9.34 1.20 -20.23
CA PHE A 103 -9.75 -0.20 -20.06
C PHE A 103 -11.25 -0.44 -20.26
N GLY A 104 -12.02 0.55 -20.68
CA GLY A 104 -13.47 0.43 -20.83
C GLY A 104 -14.16 0.01 -19.51
N ASN A 105 -15.50 0.01 -19.46
CA ASN A 105 -16.23 -0.35 -18.23
C ASN A 105 -16.62 -1.83 -18.14
N GLY A 106 -16.52 -2.57 -19.25
CA GLY A 106 -16.96 -3.96 -19.36
C GLY A 106 -15.98 -4.97 -18.77
N ARG A 107 -16.45 -6.21 -18.63
CA ARG A 107 -15.61 -7.36 -18.24
C ARG A 107 -14.80 -7.91 -19.43
N TRP A 108 -15.31 -7.74 -20.64
CA TRP A 108 -14.60 -8.12 -21.85
C TRP A 108 -13.54 -7.08 -22.21
N PRO A 109 -12.31 -7.48 -22.54
CA PRO A 109 -11.22 -6.56 -22.85
C PRO A 109 -11.31 -6.02 -24.29
N SER A 110 -12.49 -5.53 -24.70
CA SER A 110 -12.74 -4.98 -26.04
C SER A 110 -11.81 -3.81 -26.39
N TRP A 111 -11.33 -3.09 -25.36
CA TRP A 111 -10.35 -2.02 -25.51
C TRP A 111 -9.04 -2.47 -26.18
N LEU A 112 -8.72 -3.78 -26.14
CA LEU A 112 -7.57 -4.34 -26.84
C LEU A 112 -7.65 -4.16 -28.36
N PHE A 113 -8.84 -4.05 -28.93
CA PHE A 113 -9.04 -3.88 -30.36
C PHE A 113 -9.10 -2.40 -30.79
N ASP A 114 -9.13 -1.46 -29.82
CA ASP A 114 -9.02 -0.03 -30.06
C ASP A 114 -7.58 0.46 -29.88
N ALA A 115 -6.94 0.91 -30.97
CA ALA A 115 -5.55 1.37 -30.95
C ALA A 115 -5.34 2.61 -30.08
N ALA A 116 -6.37 3.47 -29.91
CA ALA A 116 -6.29 4.66 -29.07
C ALA A 116 -6.37 4.35 -27.56
N SER A 117 -6.81 3.14 -27.20
CA SER A 117 -6.95 2.69 -25.82
C SER A 117 -5.77 1.88 -25.33
N ARG A 118 -4.95 1.36 -26.24
CA ARG A 118 -3.77 0.51 -25.93
C ARG A 118 -2.50 1.36 -25.71
N ALA A 119 -1.45 0.68 -25.25
CA ALA A 119 -0.10 1.23 -25.29
C ALA A 119 0.33 1.49 -26.75
N PRO A 120 0.83 2.67 -27.09
CA PRO A 120 1.20 3.00 -28.47
C PRO A 120 2.24 2.02 -29.04
N GLY A 121 2.10 1.68 -30.31
CA GLY A 121 3.00 0.73 -30.99
C GLY A 121 2.77 -0.74 -30.64
N THR A 122 1.66 -1.07 -29.93
CA THR A 122 1.28 -2.45 -29.62
C THR A 122 0.11 -2.95 -30.48
N THR A 123 0.01 -4.25 -30.63
CA THR A 123 -1.10 -4.98 -31.22
C THR A 123 -1.84 -5.79 -30.16
N PRO A 124 -3.06 -6.26 -30.39
CA PRO A 124 -3.74 -7.17 -29.45
C PRO A 124 -2.95 -8.44 -29.13
N LEU A 125 -2.15 -8.94 -30.07
CA LEU A 125 -1.33 -10.15 -29.89
C LEU A 125 -0.19 -9.96 -28.89
N ASP A 126 0.33 -8.74 -28.74
CA ASP A 126 1.40 -8.46 -27.78
C ASP A 126 0.95 -8.72 -26.34
N TYR A 127 -0.35 -8.58 -26.05
CA TYR A 127 -0.91 -8.83 -24.72
C TYR A 127 -0.95 -10.31 -24.33
N LEU A 128 -0.74 -11.22 -25.27
CA LEU A 128 -0.54 -12.65 -24.97
C LEU A 128 0.76 -12.90 -24.20
N ALA A 129 1.69 -11.96 -24.18
CA ALA A 129 2.88 -11.99 -23.31
C ALA A 129 2.52 -12.13 -21.81
N LEU A 130 1.30 -11.78 -21.41
CA LEU A 130 0.81 -11.98 -20.04
C LEU A 130 0.33 -13.41 -19.75
N ALA A 131 0.09 -14.25 -20.76
CA ALA A 131 -0.44 -15.59 -20.55
C ALA A 131 0.42 -16.50 -19.66
N PRO A 132 1.78 -16.44 -19.70
CA PRO A 132 2.61 -17.24 -18.81
C PRO A 132 2.40 -16.92 -17.32
N LEU A 133 1.97 -15.70 -16.96
CA LEU A 133 1.68 -15.33 -15.57
C LEU A 133 0.50 -16.11 -14.97
N ALA A 134 -0.43 -16.61 -15.80
CA ALA A 134 -1.50 -17.47 -15.30
C ALA A 134 -0.95 -18.74 -14.61
N PHE A 135 0.25 -19.17 -15.02
CA PHE A 135 0.96 -20.36 -14.53
C PHE A 135 2.18 -19.97 -13.68
N ALA A 136 2.22 -18.74 -13.13
CA ALA A 136 3.30 -18.29 -12.25
C ALA A 136 3.48 -19.26 -11.08
N ARG A 137 4.73 -19.66 -10.83
CA ARG A 137 5.11 -20.58 -9.75
C ARG A 137 5.82 -19.81 -8.65
N MET A 138 5.65 -20.28 -7.42
CA MET A 138 6.39 -19.80 -6.26
C MET A 138 7.90 -19.85 -6.52
N GLY A 139 8.63 -18.86 -6.06
CA GLY A 139 10.07 -18.78 -6.20
C GLY A 139 10.58 -18.29 -7.56
N ARG A 140 9.71 -17.95 -8.52
CA ARG A 140 10.10 -17.42 -9.83
C ARG A 140 9.93 -15.91 -9.90
N SER A 141 10.89 -15.24 -10.59
CA SER A 141 10.75 -13.82 -10.93
C SER A 141 9.95 -13.63 -12.22
N LEU A 142 9.53 -12.37 -12.48
CA LEU A 142 8.88 -12.01 -13.75
C LEU A 142 9.75 -12.36 -14.96
N ALA A 143 11.04 -12.02 -14.94
CA ALA A 143 11.96 -12.31 -16.04
C ALA A 143 12.16 -13.82 -16.29
N GLN A 144 11.93 -14.67 -15.27
CA GLN A 144 11.95 -16.13 -15.39
C GLN A 144 10.62 -16.72 -15.86
N THR A 145 9.55 -15.94 -15.88
CA THR A 145 8.19 -16.42 -16.16
C THR A 145 7.67 -15.88 -17.48
N MET A 146 7.96 -14.63 -17.81
CA MET A 146 7.48 -13.99 -19.04
C MET A 146 8.57 -13.16 -19.70
N ARG A 147 8.35 -12.80 -20.97
CA ARG A 147 9.22 -11.87 -21.68
C ARG A 147 9.03 -10.45 -21.15
N CYS A 148 10.13 -9.82 -20.70
CA CYS A 148 10.15 -8.48 -20.10
C CYS A 148 10.85 -7.46 -21.03
N ASP A 149 10.38 -7.33 -22.27
CA ASP A 149 10.89 -6.39 -23.26
C ASP A 149 9.80 -5.98 -24.27
N GLY A 150 10.15 -5.06 -25.17
CA GLY A 150 9.25 -4.56 -26.22
C GLY A 150 8.32 -3.44 -25.74
N MET A 151 7.52 -2.91 -26.69
CA MET A 151 6.69 -1.71 -26.45
C MET A 151 5.65 -1.88 -25.35
N LEU A 152 5.03 -3.07 -25.27
CA LEU A 152 4.05 -3.36 -24.22
C LEU A 152 4.69 -3.31 -22.83
N TRP A 153 5.88 -3.90 -22.71
CA TRP A 153 6.64 -3.88 -21.47
C TRP A 153 7.01 -2.46 -21.04
N GLU A 154 7.70 -1.73 -21.92
CA GLU A 154 8.23 -0.40 -21.58
C GLU A 154 7.12 0.64 -21.33
N ARG A 155 6.00 0.58 -22.09
CA ARG A 155 4.95 1.61 -22.07
C ARG A 155 3.79 1.33 -21.12
N TRP A 156 3.66 0.10 -20.61
CA TRP A 156 2.60 -0.25 -19.68
C TRP A 156 3.03 -1.20 -18.57
N LEU A 157 3.55 -2.40 -18.88
CA LEU A 157 3.72 -3.44 -17.87
C LEU A 157 4.80 -3.09 -16.84
N ARG A 158 5.95 -2.57 -17.28
CA ARG A 158 7.03 -2.17 -16.39
C ARG A 158 6.59 -1.05 -15.42
N PRO A 159 6.05 0.10 -15.87
CA PRO A 159 5.56 1.13 -14.96
C PRO A 159 4.41 0.65 -14.05
N TYR A 160 3.51 -0.20 -14.55
CA TYR A 160 2.45 -0.80 -13.73
C TYR A 160 3.02 -1.67 -12.61
N PHE A 161 3.89 -2.63 -12.95
CA PHE A 161 4.48 -3.52 -11.94
C PHE A 161 5.38 -2.77 -10.96
N LEU A 162 6.19 -1.81 -11.41
CA LEU A 162 6.95 -0.95 -10.53
C LEU A 162 6.02 -0.21 -9.55
N GLY A 163 4.91 0.31 -10.07
CA GLY A 163 3.87 1.01 -9.31
C GLY A 163 3.27 0.19 -8.16
N VAL A 164 3.08 -1.10 -8.37
CA VAL A 164 2.38 -1.98 -7.41
C VAL A 164 3.34 -2.80 -6.55
N LEU A 165 4.50 -3.20 -7.10
CA LEU A 165 5.45 -4.10 -6.43
C LEU A 165 6.60 -3.34 -5.75
N ASN A 166 6.85 -2.09 -6.14
CA ASN A 166 7.91 -1.24 -5.60
C ASN A 166 9.32 -1.88 -5.63
N VAL A 167 9.63 -2.62 -6.66
CA VAL A 167 10.95 -3.19 -6.99
C VAL A 167 11.13 -3.18 -8.50
N GLU A 168 12.38 -3.25 -9.00
CA GLU A 168 12.58 -3.42 -10.45
C GLU A 168 11.81 -4.66 -10.94
N PRO A 169 10.83 -4.48 -11.84
CA PRO A 169 9.85 -5.54 -12.14
C PRO A 169 10.43 -6.85 -12.65
N ARG A 170 11.56 -6.81 -13.35
CA ARG A 170 12.24 -8.04 -13.85
C ARG A 170 12.60 -8.99 -12.70
N HIS A 171 12.92 -8.45 -11.52
CA HIS A 171 13.30 -9.21 -10.33
C HIS A 171 12.12 -9.52 -9.41
N ALA A 172 10.95 -8.90 -9.65
CA ALA A 172 9.77 -9.08 -8.82
C ALA A 172 9.24 -10.51 -8.87
N SER A 173 8.59 -10.95 -7.80
CA SER A 173 7.87 -12.23 -7.72
C SER A 173 6.79 -12.30 -8.80
N ALA A 174 6.84 -13.31 -9.65
CA ALA A 174 5.83 -13.54 -10.68
C ALA A 174 4.45 -13.84 -10.07
N GLU A 175 4.42 -14.49 -8.91
CA GLU A 175 3.19 -14.78 -8.18
C GLU A 175 2.53 -13.50 -7.65
N LEU A 176 3.30 -12.59 -7.05
CA LEU A 176 2.79 -11.28 -6.62
C LEU A 176 2.38 -10.40 -7.81
N ALA A 177 3.12 -10.45 -8.91
CA ALA A 177 2.76 -9.74 -10.14
C ALA A 177 1.43 -10.26 -10.72
N ARG A 178 1.22 -11.58 -10.75
CA ARG A 178 -0.05 -12.19 -11.12
C ARG A 178 -1.18 -11.74 -10.19
N ALA A 179 -0.94 -11.78 -8.88
CA ALA A 179 -1.93 -11.37 -7.88
C ALA A 179 -2.29 -9.89 -8.03
N ALA A 180 -1.32 -9.02 -8.31
CA ALA A 180 -1.54 -7.60 -8.59
C ALA A 180 -2.44 -7.39 -9.83
N LEU A 181 -2.12 -8.06 -10.94
CA LEU A 181 -2.95 -8.00 -12.16
C LEU A 181 -4.37 -8.51 -11.90
N CYS A 182 -4.51 -9.65 -11.23
CA CYS A 182 -5.81 -10.21 -10.91
C CYS A 182 -6.63 -9.28 -10.00
N SER A 183 -6.03 -8.73 -8.94
CA SER A 183 -6.72 -7.83 -8.02
C SER A 183 -7.16 -6.52 -8.68
N THR A 184 -6.45 -6.09 -9.72
CA THR A 184 -6.76 -4.85 -10.44
C THR A 184 -7.75 -5.08 -11.59
N PHE A 185 -7.56 -6.10 -12.42
CA PHE A 185 -8.24 -6.21 -13.72
C PHE A 185 -9.25 -7.35 -13.83
N SER A 186 -9.23 -8.37 -12.94
CA SER A 186 -10.09 -9.55 -13.10
C SER A 186 -11.59 -9.26 -12.99
N ALA A 187 -11.97 -8.23 -12.25
CA ALA A 187 -13.38 -7.84 -12.08
C ALA A 187 -13.92 -6.94 -13.21
N GLY A 188 -13.09 -6.64 -14.23
CA GLY A 188 -13.43 -5.81 -15.39
C GLY A 188 -12.96 -4.36 -15.25
N GLY A 189 -13.10 -3.61 -16.33
CA GLY A 189 -12.53 -2.27 -16.43
C GLY A 189 -13.01 -1.27 -15.38
N ALA A 190 -14.30 -1.27 -15.04
CA ALA A 190 -14.83 -0.39 -13.98
C ALA A 190 -14.14 -0.63 -12.62
N ALA A 191 -13.71 -1.87 -12.35
CA ALA A 191 -13.03 -2.24 -11.12
C ALA A 191 -11.58 -1.74 -11.05
N CYS A 192 -10.91 -1.56 -12.20
CA CYS A 192 -9.53 -1.06 -12.25
C CYS A 192 -9.42 0.47 -12.19
N ARG A 193 -10.53 1.19 -12.03
CA ARG A 193 -10.53 2.65 -11.87
C ARG A 193 -9.67 3.06 -10.68
N PRO A 194 -8.63 3.91 -10.89
CA PRO A 194 -7.75 4.35 -9.81
C PRO A 194 -8.46 5.37 -8.92
N LEU A 195 -8.30 5.21 -7.61
CA LEU A 195 -8.84 6.09 -6.58
C LEU A 195 -7.73 6.56 -5.65
N VAL A 196 -7.81 7.81 -5.24
CA VAL A 196 -6.89 8.45 -4.30
C VAL A 196 -7.66 9.11 -3.16
N ALA A 197 -7.02 9.30 -2.01
CA ALA A 197 -7.63 10.01 -0.90
C ALA A 197 -7.88 11.49 -1.26
N ARG A 198 -9.09 11.99 -1.00
CA ARG A 198 -9.51 13.36 -1.30
C ARG A 198 -8.79 14.38 -0.44
N HIS A 199 -8.66 14.09 0.86
CA HIS A 199 -8.12 15.01 1.88
C HIS A 199 -6.97 14.37 2.66
N GLY A 200 -6.23 13.45 2.03
CA GLY A 200 -5.14 12.71 2.62
C GLY A 200 -5.53 11.32 3.15
N LEU A 201 -4.53 10.48 3.35
CA LEU A 201 -4.69 9.08 3.75
C LEU A 201 -5.29 8.96 5.15
N GLY A 202 -4.92 9.86 6.07
CA GLY A 202 -5.44 9.89 7.43
C GLY A 202 -6.95 10.04 7.46
N SER A 203 -7.50 11.00 6.70
CA SER A 203 -8.94 11.27 6.62
C SER A 203 -9.73 10.14 5.96
N ALA A 204 -9.09 9.38 5.05
CA ALA A 204 -9.75 8.28 4.34
C ALA A 204 -9.69 6.95 5.12
N PHE A 205 -8.57 6.62 5.75
CA PHE A 205 -8.34 5.28 6.27
C PHE A 205 -8.16 5.21 7.79
N VAL A 206 -7.84 6.30 8.47
CA VAL A 206 -7.43 6.28 9.87
C VAL A 206 -8.45 6.93 10.78
N GLU A 207 -8.72 8.21 10.60
CA GLU A 207 -9.60 8.98 11.48
C GLU A 207 -11.03 8.44 11.57
N PRO A 208 -11.69 8.02 10.45
CA PRO A 208 -13.01 7.42 10.53
C PRO A 208 -13.02 6.10 11.31
N ALA A 209 -11.95 5.29 11.17
CA ALA A 209 -11.80 4.05 11.92
C ALA A 209 -11.64 4.30 13.43
N LEU A 210 -10.80 5.26 13.82
CA LEU A 210 -10.61 5.64 15.22
C LEU A 210 -11.93 6.14 15.83
N ARG A 211 -12.66 7.01 15.12
CA ARG A 211 -13.97 7.49 15.58
C ARG A 211 -14.96 6.34 15.76
N MET A 212 -15.05 5.43 14.80
CA MET A 212 -15.93 4.25 14.91
C MET A 212 -15.55 3.38 16.11
N LEU A 213 -14.26 3.08 16.30
CA LEU A 213 -13.77 2.28 17.41
C LEU A 213 -14.07 2.91 18.75
N GLN A 214 -13.84 4.24 18.91
CA GLN A 214 -14.15 4.99 20.12
C GLN A 214 -15.65 4.99 20.43
N HIS A 215 -16.51 5.25 19.46
CA HIS A 215 -17.97 5.18 19.63
C HIS A 215 -18.46 3.78 20.06
N GLY A 216 -17.78 2.74 19.60
CA GLY A 216 -18.04 1.36 20.00
C GLY A 216 -17.38 0.94 21.31
N GLY A 217 -16.80 1.89 22.07
CA GLY A 217 -16.22 1.64 23.39
C GLY A 217 -14.81 1.03 23.38
N ALA A 218 -14.10 1.04 22.25
CA ALA A 218 -12.69 0.63 22.23
C ALA A 218 -11.80 1.59 23.02
N GLN A 219 -10.82 1.03 23.72
CA GLN A 219 -9.75 1.80 24.33
C GLN A 219 -8.61 2.00 23.32
N ILE A 220 -8.21 3.24 23.07
CA ILE A 220 -7.10 3.58 22.18
C ILE A 220 -5.97 4.14 23.03
N ARG A 221 -4.83 3.45 23.04
CA ARG A 221 -3.63 3.77 23.81
C ARG A 221 -2.48 4.07 22.86
N LEU A 222 -2.26 5.32 22.55
CA LEU A 222 -1.09 5.80 21.81
C LEU A 222 0.09 5.99 22.77
N ASN A 223 1.32 6.12 22.25
CA ASN A 223 2.56 6.10 23.03
C ASN A 223 2.65 4.86 23.93
N SER A 224 2.10 3.74 23.47
CA SER A 224 1.97 2.49 24.22
C SER A 224 2.63 1.35 23.43
N ARG A 225 3.96 1.22 23.62
CA ARG A 225 4.79 0.25 22.90
C ARG A 225 4.65 -1.14 23.53
N LEU A 226 4.54 -2.17 22.71
CA LEU A 226 4.71 -3.56 23.15
C LEU A 226 6.19 -3.83 23.40
N ASP A 227 6.52 -4.25 24.61
CA ASP A 227 7.88 -4.55 25.06
C ASP A 227 8.19 -6.05 25.02
N ALA A 228 7.24 -6.90 25.43
CA ALA A 228 7.42 -8.35 25.47
C ALA A 228 6.09 -9.11 25.47
N PHE A 229 6.17 -10.38 25.09
CA PHE A 229 5.18 -11.42 25.37
C PHE A 229 5.65 -12.35 26.48
N GLU A 230 4.74 -12.76 27.34
CA GLU A 230 4.94 -13.90 28.24
C GLU A 230 4.16 -15.11 27.70
N PHE A 231 4.89 -16.12 27.30
CA PHE A 231 4.30 -17.34 26.75
C PHE A 231 4.06 -18.36 27.89
N GLY A 232 2.88 -18.96 27.88
CA GLY A 232 2.49 -19.92 28.92
C GLY A 232 3.41 -21.13 29.01
N ALA A 233 3.51 -21.72 30.21
CA ALA A 233 4.35 -22.88 30.50
C ALA A 233 4.08 -24.09 29.58
N HIS A 234 2.86 -24.22 29.05
CA HIS A 234 2.48 -25.27 28.10
C HIS A 234 2.74 -24.87 26.64
N GLY A 235 3.27 -23.67 26.36
CA GLY A 235 3.76 -23.20 25.05
C GLY A 235 2.71 -22.99 23.96
N ASN A 236 1.40 -23.04 24.27
CA ASN A 236 0.32 -22.98 23.31
C ASN A 236 -0.48 -21.66 23.33
N ALA A 237 -0.20 -20.75 24.26
CA ALA A 237 -0.86 -19.45 24.39
C ALA A 237 0.11 -18.38 24.89
N VAL A 238 -0.27 -17.11 24.71
CA VAL A 238 0.32 -15.96 25.39
C VAL A 238 -0.49 -15.73 26.67
N ASP A 239 0.18 -15.69 27.82
CA ASP A 239 -0.44 -15.50 29.12
C ASP A 239 -0.50 -14.03 29.52
N ALA A 240 0.50 -13.25 29.12
CA ALA A 240 0.53 -11.81 29.38
C ALA A 240 1.27 -11.04 28.27
N VAL A 241 1.00 -9.75 28.20
CA VAL A 241 1.72 -8.79 27.35
C VAL A 241 2.26 -7.67 28.21
N SER A 242 3.48 -7.22 27.94
CA SER A 242 4.06 -6.02 28.55
C SER A 242 3.98 -4.88 27.57
N VAL A 243 3.24 -3.81 27.88
CA VAL A 243 2.98 -2.70 26.98
C VAL A 243 3.19 -1.38 27.73
N GLY A 244 4.15 -0.56 27.25
CA GLY A 244 4.49 0.70 27.89
C GLY A 244 4.96 0.56 29.35
N GLY A 245 5.64 -0.55 29.67
CA GLY A 245 6.09 -0.90 31.01
C GLY A 245 5.00 -1.50 31.92
N GLU A 246 3.74 -1.57 31.47
CA GLU A 246 2.64 -2.22 32.21
C GLU A 246 2.48 -3.67 31.76
N ARG A 247 2.44 -4.60 32.74
CA ARG A 247 2.12 -6.01 32.49
C ARG A 247 0.60 -6.22 32.50
N ILE A 248 0.07 -6.78 31.43
CA ILE A 248 -1.36 -7.05 31.26
C ILE A 248 -1.54 -8.57 31.12
N ASP A 249 -2.21 -9.18 32.10
CA ASP A 249 -2.58 -10.59 32.07
C ASP A 249 -3.74 -10.82 31.10
N LEU A 250 -3.65 -11.86 30.28
CA LEU A 250 -4.69 -12.25 29.34
C LEU A 250 -5.61 -13.29 29.98
N ALA A 251 -6.87 -12.92 30.14
CA ALA A 251 -7.88 -13.85 30.64
C ALA A 251 -8.21 -14.94 29.59
N PRO A 252 -8.76 -16.10 30.00
CA PRO A 252 -9.20 -17.12 29.07
C PRO A 252 -10.16 -16.57 28.01
N GLY A 253 -9.77 -16.71 26.74
CA GLY A 253 -10.50 -16.18 25.59
C GLY A 253 -10.09 -14.78 25.13
N ASP A 254 -9.20 -14.10 25.84
CA ASP A 254 -8.52 -12.91 25.35
C ASP A 254 -7.48 -13.28 24.28
N ALA A 255 -7.22 -12.37 23.36
CA ALA A 255 -6.32 -12.60 22.23
C ALA A 255 -5.51 -11.36 21.87
N VAL A 256 -4.46 -11.57 21.09
CA VAL A 256 -3.60 -10.51 20.57
C VAL A 256 -3.55 -10.57 19.05
N VAL A 257 -3.75 -9.41 18.41
CA VAL A 257 -3.41 -9.18 17.01
C VAL A 257 -2.12 -8.36 16.97
N LEU A 258 -1.03 -8.97 16.51
CA LEU A 258 0.24 -8.27 16.32
C LEU A 258 0.29 -7.69 14.91
N ALA A 259 0.07 -6.37 14.80
CA ALA A 259 -0.03 -5.63 13.55
C ALA A 259 1.11 -4.62 13.37
N VAL A 260 2.30 -4.97 13.83
CA VAL A 260 3.53 -4.17 13.74
C VAL A 260 4.36 -4.57 12.51
N PRO A 261 5.35 -3.75 12.10
CA PRO A 261 6.28 -4.11 11.04
C PRO A 261 7.08 -5.39 11.35
N PRO A 262 7.56 -6.14 10.32
CA PRO A 262 8.22 -7.43 10.52
C PRO A 262 9.48 -7.34 11.39
N GLU A 263 10.27 -6.26 11.26
CA GLU A 263 11.47 -6.03 12.08
C GLU A 263 11.17 -5.79 13.56
N VAL A 264 9.93 -5.39 13.88
CA VAL A 264 9.46 -5.25 15.28
C VAL A 264 8.85 -6.56 15.77
N ALA A 265 8.14 -7.30 14.90
CA ALA A 265 7.51 -8.56 15.27
C ALA A 265 8.53 -9.68 15.50
N GLN A 266 9.59 -9.74 14.69
CA GLN A 266 10.56 -10.84 14.68
C GLN A 266 11.27 -11.07 16.03
N PRO A 267 11.78 -10.01 16.71
CA PRO A 267 12.39 -10.20 18.03
C PRO A 267 11.39 -10.53 19.15
N LEU A 268 10.10 -10.23 18.95
CA LEU A 268 9.06 -10.46 19.96
C LEU A 268 8.43 -11.86 19.88
N VAL A 269 8.45 -12.47 18.70
CA VAL A 269 7.78 -13.77 18.47
C VAL A 269 8.84 -14.82 18.16
N PRO A 270 9.09 -15.78 19.08
CA PRO A 270 10.09 -16.82 18.89
C PRO A 270 9.90 -17.60 17.59
N GLU A 271 11.00 -17.87 16.88
CA GLU A 271 11.06 -18.63 15.63
C GLU A 271 10.27 -18.00 14.45
N LEU A 272 9.85 -16.74 14.58
CA LEU A 272 9.16 -16.05 13.49
C LEU A 272 10.12 -15.79 12.33
N THR A 273 9.85 -16.40 11.19
CA THR A 273 10.46 -16.01 9.92
C THR A 273 9.61 -14.89 9.28
N ALA A 274 10.26 -13.81 8.89
CA ALA A 274 9.59 -12.66 8.26
C ALA A 274 10.50 -12.04 7.19
N PRO A 275 9.93 -11.28 6.23
CA PRO A 275 10.73 -10.52 5.27
C PRO A 275 11.69 -9.56 5.98
N ASP A 276 12.94 -9.50 5.51
CA ASP A 276 14.05 -8.74 6.09
C ASP A 276 14.70 -7.75 5.10
N THR A 277 14.23 -7.73 3.86
CA THR A 277 14.64 -6.78 2.84
C THR A 277 13.46 -5.92 2.42
N PHE A 278 13.68 -4.60 2.35
CA PHE A 278 12.64 -3.63 2.13
C PHE A 278 12.96 -2.75 0.92
N SER A 279 11.91 -2.24 0.29
CA SER A 279 12.02 -1.27 -0.79
C SER A 279 11.69 0.13 -0.27
N ALA A 280 12.48 1.11 -0.71
CA ALA A 280 12.28 2.50 -0.35
C ALA A 280 11.37 3.23 -1.34
N VAL A 281 10.71 4.28 -0.85
CA VAL A 281 9.97 5.25 -1.65
C VAL A 281 10.39 6.66 -1.24
N VAL A 282 10.57 7.52 -2.23
CA VAL A 282 10.73 8.97 -2.04
C VAL A 282 9.54 9.67 -2.67
N THR A 283 8.89 10.54 -1.91
CA THR A 283 7.81 11.42 -2.40
C THR A 283 8.24 12.86 -2.25
N ALA A 284 8.24 13.61 -3.34
CA ALA A 284 8.45 15.06 -3.33
C ALA A 284 7.11 15.78 -3.42
N TYR A 285 6.91 16.77 -2.58
CA TYR A 285 5.77 17.69 -2.61
C TYR A 285 6.24 19.08 -2.98
N PHE A 286 5.46 19.79 -3.80
CA PHE A 286 5.78 21.12 -4.28
C PHE A 286 4.61 22.07 -4.05
N ALA A 287 4.90 23.26 -3.50
CA ALA A 287 3.91 24.31 -3.31
C ALA A 287 3.76 25.13 -4.60
N VAL A 288 2.96 24.62 -5.53
CA VAL A 288 2.67 25.30 -6.80
C VAL A 288 1.24 25.00 -7.23
N GLU A 289 0.58 26.00 -7.78
CA GLU A 289 -0.70 25.80 -8.44
C GLU A 289 -0.50 25.00 -9.74
N VAL A 290 -1.25 23.93 -9.87
CA VAL A 290 -1.23 23.10 -11.07
C VAL A 290 -2.23 23.66 -12.05
N PRO A 291 -1.83 23.92 -13.32
CA PRO A 291 -2.76 24.39 -14.35
C PRO A 291 -3.97 23.46 -14.46
N ALA A 292 -5.14 24.04 -14.68
CA ALA A 292 -6.38 23.28 -14.89
C ALA A 292 -6.24 22.32 -16.09
N GLY A 293 -6.89 21.16 -16.00
CA GLY A 293 -6.86 20.15 -17.07
C GLY A 293 -5.78 19.07 -16.92
N ASN A 294 -4.86 19.19 -15.94
CA ASN A 294 -3.94 18.08 -15.64
C ASN A 294 -4.71 16.89 -15.04
N PRO A 295 -4.37 15.66 -15.45
CA PRO A 295 -4.95 14.46 -14.85
C PRO A 295 -4.59 14.35 -13.37
N LEU A 296 -5.51 13.83 -12.55
CA LEU A 296 -5.29 13.64 -11.11
C LEU A 296 -4.00 12.87 -10.79
N GLN A 297 -3.64 11.92 -11.64
CA GLN A 297 -2.39 11.16 -11.56
C GLN A 297 -1.92 10.82 -12.98
N THR A 298 -0.62 10.99 -13.21
CA THR A 298 0.06 10.64 -14.46
C THR A 298 1.21 9.70 -14.15
N SER A 299 1.26 8.55 -14.81
CA SER A 299 2.43 7.67 -14.78
C SER A 299 3.55 8.25 -15.65
N VAL A 300 4.78 8.10 -15.22
CA VAL A 300 5.96 8.61 -15.92
C VAL A 300 6.85 7.45 -16.33
N VAL A 301 7.33 7.48 -17.55
CA VAL A 301 8.32 6.53 -18.06
C VAL A 301 9.56 7.28 -18.54
N ASN A 302 10.70 6.62 -18.47
CA ASN A 302 12.02 7.16 -18.85
C ASN A 302 12.44 8.40 -18.06
N GLY A 303 11.92 8.56 -16.82
CA GLY A 303 12.26 9.62 -15.89
C GLY A 303 12.90 9.12 -14.61
N VAL A 304 13.20 10.05 -13.72
CA VAL A 304 13.59 9.78 -12.33
C VAL A 304 12.36 9.42 -11.50
N VAL A 305 11.24 10.11 -11.74
CA VAL A 305 9.96 9.83 -11.05
C VAL A 305 9.13 8.80 -11.82
N ASP A 306 8.29 8.07 -11.11
CA ASP A 306 7.41 7.04 -11.66
C ASP A 306 5.97 7.52 -11.81
N ALA A 307 5.59 8.53 -11.03
CA ALA A 307 4.26 9.11 -11.05
C ALA A 307 4.27 10.56 -10.56
N VAL A 308 3.39 11.36 -11.15
CA VAL A 308 3.07 12.72 -10.71
C VAL A 308 1.59 12.76 -10.36
N ARG A 309 1.25 13.32 -9.20
CA ARG A 309 -0.11 13.55 -8.73
C ARG A 309 -0.39 15.05 -8.66
N THR A 310 -1.53 15.45 -9.22
CA THR A 310 -2.01 16.83 -9.25
C THR A 310 -3.41 16.84 -8.65
N GLY A 311 -3.55 17.12 -7.39
CA GLY A 311 -4.88 17.10 -6.76
C GLY A 311 -4.85 17.49 -5.29
N GLY A 312 -5.99 17.94 -4.78
CA GLY A 312 -6.10 18.40 -3.38
C GLY A 312 -5.28 19.64 -3.07
N GLY A 313 -4.98 20.49 -4.09
CA GLY A 313 -4.12 21.68 -3.91
C GLY A 313 -2.63 21.37 -3.82
N GLN A 314 -2.24 20.13 -4.14
CA GLN A 314 -0.85 19.66 -4.05
C GLN A 314 -0.36 19.14 -5.39
N LEU A 315 0.91 19.40 -5.66
CA LEU A 315 1.68 18.72 -6.69
C LEU A 315 2.69 17.81 -6.01
N ALA A 316 2.62 16.53 -6.30
CA ALA A 316 3.54 15.56 -5.71
C ALA A 316 4.06 14.56 -6.74
N ALA A 317 5.29 14.10 -6.56
CA ALA A 317 5.93 13.11 -7.42
C ALA A 317 6.57 11.99 -6.59
N THR A 318 6.57 10.77 -7.12
CA THR A 318 7.07 9.59 -6.40
C THR A 318 8.17 8.90 -7.18
N ILE A 319 9.22 8.49 -6.48
CA ILE A 319 10.22 7.54 -6.92
C ILE A 319 10.02 6.24 -6.13
N ARG A 320 9.77 5.14 -6.83
CA ARG A 320 9.72 3.79 -6.28
C ARG A 320 11.05 3.08 -6.47
N ASP A 321 11.27 2.00 -5.73
CA ASP A 321 12.57 1.32 -5.68
C ASP A 321 13.71 2.32 -5.48
N ALA A 322 13.48 3.23 -4.54
CA ALA A 322 14.27 4.45 -4.36
C ALA A 322 15.60 4.22 -3.62
N GLY A 323 15.99 2.97 -3.36
CA GLY A 323 17.20 2.64 -2.59
C GLY A 323 18.44 3.37 -3.07
N ARG A 324 18.65 3.44 -4.38
CA ARG A 324 19.80 4.13 -5.02
C ARG A 324 19.83 5.66 -4.84
N TRP A 325 18.72 6.25 -4.38
CA TRP A 325 18.57 7.69 -4.23
C TRP A 325 18.70 8.18 -2.78
N LEU A 326 18.77 7.26 -1.81
CA LEU A 326 18.75 7.61 -0.39
C LEU A 326 19.97 8.44 0.05
N ASP A 327 21.13 8.19 -0.59
CA ASP A 327 22.38 8.92 -0.31
C ASP A 327 22.54 10.19 -1.15
N THR A 328 21.57 10.51 -2.02
CA THR A 328 21.62 11.72 -2.86
C THR A 328 21.28 12.94 -2.01
N PRO A 329 22.08 14.04 -2.08
CA PRO A 329 21.73 15.28 -1.39
C PRO A 329 20.33 15.76 -1.75
N ARG A 330 19.57 16.16 -0.71
CA ARG A 330 18.13 16.47 -0.85
C ARG A 330 17.84 17.52 -1.92
N ASP A 331 18.62 18.60 -1.97
CA ASP A 331 18.46 19.66 -2.98
C ASP A 331 18.70 19.14 -4.40
N THR A 332 19.71 18.29 -4.58
CA THR A 332 20.03 17.68 -5.88
C THR A 332 18.90 16.76 -6.33
N LEU A 333 18.38 15.95 -5.40
CA LEU A 333 17.27 15.04 -5.71
C LEU A 333 15.99 15.82 -6.01
N ALA A 334 15.66 16.85 -5.22
CA ALA A 334 14.48 17.68 -5.44
C ALA A 334 14.52 18.38 -6.83
N ARG A 335 15.69 18.90 -7.26
CA ARG A 335 15.86 19.48 -8.60
C ARG A 335 15.61 18.48 -9.72
N ARG A 336 16.20 17.27 -9.61
CA ARG A 336 15.99 16.20 -10.60
C ARG A 336 14.53 15.76 -10.70
N ILE A 337 13.85 15.66 -9.55
CA ILE A 337 12.43 15.36 -9.50
C ILE A 337 11.64 16.50 -10.17
N TRP A 338 11.99 17.76 -9.88
CA TRP A 338 11.30 18.92 -10.43
C TRP A 338 11.43 19.02 -11.96
N GLU A 339 12.58 18.67 -12.54
CA GLU A 339 12.76 18.62 -13.99
C GLU A 339 11.74 17.69 -14.67
N ASP A 340 11.51 16.50 -14.12
CA ASP A 340 10.51 15.58 -14.66
C ASP A 340 9.09 16.09 -14.42
N VAL A 341 8.81 16.62 -13.23
CA VAL A 341 7.51 17.20 -12.88
C VAL A 341 7.17 18.37 -13.83
N ALA A 342 8.13 19.24 -14.12
CA ALA A 342 7.95 20.34 -15.05
C ALA A 342 7.60 19.85 -16.48
N ARG A 343 8.30 18.80 -16.96
CA ARG A 343 8.00 18.18 -18.26
C ARG A 343 6.59 17.55 -18.30
N VAL A 344 6.13 16.98 -17.18
CA VAL A 344 4.79 16.39 -17.09
C VAL A 344 3.71 17.46 -17.04
N THR A 345 3.90 18.52 -16.26
CA THR A 345 2.87 19.54 -15.96
C THR A 345 2.91 20.75 -16.88
N GLY A 346 4.01 20.98 -17.60
CA GLY A 346 4.26 22.18 -18.39
C GLY A 346 4.75 23.38 -17.55
N ALA A 347 5.17 23.14 -16.29
CA ALA A 347 5.76 24.16 -15.44
C ALA A 347 7.17 24.56 -15.92
N ASN A 348 7.69 25.68 -15.40
CA ASN A 348 9.04 26.13 -15.71
C ASN A 348 10.08 25.27 -14.96
N PRO A 349 10.97 24.52 -15.63
CA PRO A 349 11.97 23.69 -14.99
C PRO A 349 13.05 24.48 -14.26
N GLU A 350 13.33 25.72 -14.66
CA GLU A 350 14.38 26.56 -14.06
C GLU A 350 14.00 27.11 -12.69
N THR A 351 12.70 27.16 -12.38
CA THR A 351 12.19 27.73 -11.13
C THR A 351 11.58 26.64 -10.29
N ILE A 352 12.37 26.08 -9.36
CA ILE A 352 11.83 25.13 -8.39
C ILE A 352 11.03 25.87 -7.31
N PRO A 353 9.74 25.53 -7.09
CA PRO A 353 8.95 26.11 -6.00
C PRO A 353 9.40 25.58 -4.64
N ALA A 354 8.82 26.08 -3.57
CA ALA A 354 9.03 25.48 -2.23
C ALA A 354 8.65 24.00 -2.27
N TRP A 355 9.48 23.16 -1.65
CA TRP A 355 9.35 21.70 -1.72
C TRP A 355 9.66 21.01 -0.40
N GLN A 356 9.14 19.79 -0.26
CA GLN A 356 9.46 18.89 0.86
C GLN A 356 9.63 17.47 0.32
N LEU A 357 10.66 16.76 0.81
CA LEU A 357 10.88 15.34 0.53
C LEU A 357 10.44 14.50 1.73
N VAL A 358 9.58 13.55 1.48
CA VAL A 358 9.19 12.50 2.41
C VAL A 358 9.88 11.21 1.95
N VAL A 359 10.74 10.67 2.81
CA VAL A 359 11.49 9.45 2.54
C VAL A 359 10.98 8.34 3.43
N GLU A 360 10.51 7.26 2.82
CA GLU A 360 10.13 6.04 3.52
C GLU A 360 11.08 4.91 3.11
N PRO A 361 12.13 4.63 3.92
CA PRO A 361 13.15 3.66 3.55
C PRO A 361 12.64 2.21 3.62
N ARG A 362 11.54 1.97 4.33
CA ARG A 362 10.89 0.67 4.50
C ARG A 362 9.42 0.74 4.09
N ALA A 363 9.17 1.22 2.87
CA ALA A 363 7.81 1.41 2.35
C ALA A 363 7.02 0.09 2.22
N GLY A 364 7.69 -1.02 2.06
CA GLY A 364 7.15 -2.37 2.06
C GLY A 364 8.27 -3.39 1.96
N PHE A 365 8.00 -4.66 2.21
CA PHE A 365 8.98 -5.71 1.92
C PHE A 365 9.27 -5.75 0.41
N ALA A 366 10.50 -6.03 0.04
CA ALA A 366 10.89 -6.17 -1.36
C ALA A 366 10.11 -7.33 -2.00
N ALA A 367 9.28 -7.03 -3.00
CA ALA A 367 8.38 -7.99 -3.63
C ALA A 367 9.13 -8.96 -4.57
N VAL A 368 10.25 -9.53 -4.09
CA VAL A 368 11.07 -10.52 -4.80
C VAL A 368 10.80 -11.93 -4.30
N PRO A 369 11.08 -13.00 -5.09
CA PRO A 369 10.77 -14.38 -4.71
C PRO A 369 11.31 -14.80 -3.35
N SER A 370 12.54 -14.42 -3.01
CA SER A 370 13.17 -14.79 -1.73
C SER A 370 12.47 -14.18 -0.52
N GLN A 371 11.89 -12.99 -0.65
CA GLN A 371 11.17 -12.32 0.43
C GLN A 371 9.72 -12.81 0.52
N GLU A 372 9.10 -13.11 -0.62
CA GLU A 372 7.76 -13.72 -0.66
C GLU A 372 7.72 -15.05 0.12
N MET A 373 8.74 -15.89 -0.02
CA MET A 373 8.84 -17.18 0.68
C MET A 373 9.03 -17.04 2.21
N LYS A 374 9.45 -15.87 2.70
CA LYS A 374 9.61 -15.60 4.14
C LYS A 374 8.33 -15.10 4.81
N ARG A 375 7.27 -14.83 4.05
CA ARG A 375 6.02 -14.30 4.60
C ARG A 375 5.30 -15.35 5.45
N PRO A 376 5.04 -15.06 6.73
CA PRO A 376 4.34 -16.00 7.59
C PRO A 376 2.83 -16.00 7.34
N ALA A 377 2.18 -17.07 7.73
CA ALA A 377 0.73 -17.12 7.80
C ALA A 377 0.18 -16.17 8.89
N VAL A 378 -1.11 -15.87 8.83
CA VAL A 378 -1.82 -15.11 9.88
C VAL A 378 -1.79 -15.84 11.23
N ARG A 379 -1.97 -17.17 11.22
CA ARG A 379 -1.91 -18.02 12.41
C ARG A 379 -0.47 -18.21 12.86
N THR A 380 -0.26 -18.04 14.17
CA THR A 380 0.98 -18.46 14.83
C THR A 380 0.79 -19.84 15.48
N ARG A 381 1.82 -20.35 16.11
CA ARG A 381 1.71 -21.58 16.93
C ARG A 381 0.90 -21.37 18.22
N TRP A 382 0.76 -20.11 18.66
CA TRP A 382 -0.03 -19.77 19.85
C TRP A 382 -1.49 -19.53 19.47
N THR A 383 -2.38 -20.17 20.22
CA THR A 383 -3.82 -20.15 19.90
C THR A 383 -4.44 -18.76 19.97
N ASN A 384 -3.96 -17.89 20.85
CA ASN A 384 -4.49 -16.55 21.05
C ASN A 384 -3.62 -15.41 20.47
N LEU A 385 -2.61 -15.72 19.64
CA LEU A 385 -1.77 -14.74 18.96
C LEU A 385 -1.88 -14.90 17.43
N VAL A 386 -2.30 -13.84 16.76
CA VAL A 386 -2.35 -13.77 15.30
C VAL A 386 -1.57 -12.56 14.78
N LEU A 387 -1.10 -12.69 13.54
CA LEU A 387 -0.33 -11.63 12.86
C LEU A 387 -1.21 -10.88 11.86
N ALA A 388 -0.96 -9.58 11.72
CA ALA A 388 -1.51 -8.76 10.64
C ALA A 388 -0.44 -7.81 10.09
N GLY A 389 -0.60 -7.40 8.84
CA GLY A 389 0.35 -6.52 8.14
C GLY A 389 0.40 -6.87 6.66
N ASP A 390 0.87 -5.96 5.85
CA ASP A 390 1.06 -6.18 4.41
C ASP A 390 2.16 -7.22 4.11
N TRP A 391 3.01 -7.52 5.09
CA TRP A 391 4.08 -8.51 5.04
C TRP A 391 3.63 -9.96 5.35
N ILE A 392 2.36 -10.15 5.76
CA ILE A 392 1.76 -11.47 5.97
C ILE A 392 1.40 -12.11 4.62
N ALA A 393 1.42 -13.44 4.53
CA ALA A 393 1.09 -14.22 3.34
C ALA A 393 -0.40 -14.10 2.96
N THR A 394 -0.82 -12.93 2.49
CA THR A 394 -2.17 -12.67 2.00
C THR A 394 -2.36 -13.06 0.52
N GLY A 395 -1.28 -13.41 -0.17
CA GLY A 395 -1.26 -13.57 -1.62
C GLY A 395 -1.26 -12.25 -2.39
N LEU A 396 -1.18 -11.08 -1.71
CA LEU A 396 -1.10 -9.75 -2.32
C LEU A 396 0.25 -9.09 -2.01
N PRO A 397 0.75 -8.18 -2.85
CA PRO A 397 1.93 -7.39 -2.54
C PRO A 397 1.68 -6.43 -1.36
N ALA A 398 2.74 -5.71 -0.93
CA ALA A 398 2.69 -4.70 0.13
C ALA A 398 1.87 -3.48 -0.33
N THR A 399 0.56 -3.53 -0.14
CA THR A 399 -0.41 -2.51 -0.55
C THR A 399 -1.43 -2.26 0.55
N ILE A 400 -2.19 -1.16 0.46
CA ILE A 400 -3.33 -0.90 1.36
C ILE A 400 -4.32 -2.07 1.35
N GLU A 401 -4.65 -2.61 0.17
CA GLU A 401 -5.53 -3.79 0.04
C GLU A 401 -4.97 -5.00 0.78
N GLY A 402 -3.66 -5.28 0.62
CA GLY A 402 -2.98 -6.37 1.32
C GLY A 402 -2.98 -6.21 2.83
N ALA A 403 -2.72 -4.98 3.32
CA ALA A 403 -2.73 -4.65 4.73
C ALA A 403 -4.13 -4.81 5.35
N ILE A 404 -5.17 -4.23 4.72
CA ILE A 404 -6.56 -4.36 5.17
C ILE A 404 -7.00 -5.83 5.17
N ARG A 405 -6.71 -6.55 4.09
CA ARG A 405 -7.02 -7.99 3.98
C ARG A 405 -6.39 -8.80 5.10
N SER A 406 -5.13 -8.52 5.47
CA SER A 406 -4.46 -9.22 6.56
C SER A 406 -5.17 -9.03 7.90
N GLY A 407 -5.65 -7.81 8.18
CA GLY A 407 -6.44 -7.51 9.38
C GLY A 407 -7.78 -8.24 9.41
N GLN A 408 -8.49 -8.30 8.27
CA GLN A 408 -9.73 -9.07 8.14
C GLN A 408 -9.48 -10.57 8.36
N LEU A 409 -8.42 -11.13 7.78
CA LEU A 409 -8.03 -12.53 8.00
C LEU A 409 -7.67 -12.81 9.46
N ALA A 410 -6.99 -11.87 10.15
CA ALA A 410 -6.70 -12.00 11.58
C ALA A 410 -7.98 -12.06 12.41
N ALA A 411 -8.96 -11.23 12.08
CA ALA A 411 -10.28 -11.27 12.72
C ALA A 411 -11.05 -12.57 12.45
N ASP A 412 -10.96 -13.11 11.22
CA ASP A 412 -11.59 -14.40 10.87
C ASP A 412 -10.98 -15.56 11.65
N VAL A 413 -9.65 -15.59 11.78
CA VAL A 413 -8.94 -16.62 12.54
C VAL A 413 -9.35 -16.62 14.01
N LEU A 414 -9.48 -15.44 14.64
CA LEU A 414 -9.86 -15.32 16.06
C LEU A 414 -11.35 -15.60 16.32
N GLN A 415 -12.20 -15.62 15.30
CA GLN A 415 -13.61 -15.96 15.44
C GLN A 415 -13.84 -17.47 15.49
N THR A 416 -12.97 -18.25 14.84
CA THR A 416 -13.07 -19.71 14.76
C THR A 416 -12.46 -20.44 15.96
N GLN A 417 -11.96 -19.68 16.93
CA GLN A 417 -11.42 -20.12 18.22
C GLN A 417 -12.38 -19.75 19.36
#